data_48e0732b977420c10cd28ca57dfc26ee
#
_entry.id   48e0732b977420c10cd28ca57dfc26ee
#
_cell.length_a   1.000
_cell.length_b   1.000
_cell.length_c   1.000
_cell.angle_alpha   90.00
_cell.angle_beta   90.00
_cell.angle_gamma   90.00
#
_symmetry.space_group_name_H-M   'P 1'
#
loop_
_entity.id
_entity.type
_entity.pdbx_description
1 polymer ?
#
loop_
_entity_poly.entity_id
_entity_poly.type
_entity_poly.pdbx_seq_one_letter_code
_entity_poly.pdbx_strand_id
1 'polypeptide(L)'
;MSNVSRRTIDDPAAEAARLLARLSIMLLFIISQLAPILTQQTIYILLPIGAALLLLSASLAPGTRRLREIAVLALTPTALAAFFFVGWTGLSLAWTPFSAGPAERFAKSAATLALVAAACALLPARTKTSNLNLLPIGTGAAAAALAAVALLSAGGGDLPVDLDSDALQRAGLGLALAIWPALGALALRGRWVSAAVVALVSVSACLLARAPNVLPALIAGALVLALSFGKARRAGALLAIVSAALILLAPLAPMLVHLVAQERLPAFAAPLETWGRIIANDGPRLLIGHGFGAATFGVAGHYLYPDTPRSLLFQVWFDLGILGAFGLAAIVARAFYIIGRTRPVLAPFLLGGMATGLTICVLGPAAEQLWWLTLAGLDAIAFALVLKGQFRTRRPRVEPNWDMGRIVVR
;
A
#
# COMPACT_ATOMS: atom_id res chain seq x y z
N MET A 1 34.05 -46.82 3.53
CA MET A 1 33.25 -46.19 4.61
C MET A 1 32.24 -45.24 3.95
N SER A 2 31.01 -45.69 3.84
CA SER A 2 29.92 -45.00 3.14
C SER A 2 29.41 -43.84 3.99
N ASN A 3 29.58 -42.60 3.49
CA ASN A 3 28.92 -41.41 4.01
C ASN A 3 27.41 -41.53 3.72
N VAL A 4 26.68 -42.15 4.64
CA VAL A 4 25.24 -42.09 4.68
C VAL A 4 24.88 -40.64 4.99
N SER A 5 24.50 -39.91 3.97
CA SER A 5 23.85 -38.59 4.05
C SER A 5 22.71 -38.74 5.07
N ARG A 6 22.90 -38.22 6.29
CA ARG A 6 21.82 -38.04 7.26
C ARG A 6 20.78 -37.15 6.57
N ARG A 7 19.72 -37.74 5.99
CA ARG A 7 18.46 -37.05 5.75
C ARG A 7 18.07 -36.48 7.11
N THR A 8 18.23 -35.20 7.28
CA THR A 8 17.60 -34.46 8.37
C THR A 8 16.12 -34.79 8.26
N ILE A 9 15.61 -35.55 9.23
CA ILE A 9 14.15 -35.72 9.41
C ILE A 9 13.62 -34.30 9.46
N ASP A 10 12.91 -33.89 8.41
CA ASP A 10 12.29 -32.54 8.37
C ASP A 10 11.35 -32.46 9.58
N ASP A 11 11.63 -31.56 10.50
CA ASP A 11 10.79 -31.30 11.66
C ASP A 11 9.37 -31.01 11.17
N PRO A 12 8.36 -31.82 11.51
CA PRO A 12 6.99 -31.67 11.03
C PRO A 12 6.41 -30.27 11.37
N ALA A 13 6.85 -29.66 12.47
CA ALA A 13 6.47 -28.30 12.83
C ALA A 13 7.04 -27.27 11.84
N ALA A 14 8.28 -27.43 11.40
CA ALA A 14 8.90 -26.56 10.41
C ALA A 14 8.27 -26.71 9.01
N GLU A 15 7.78 -27.91 8.67
CA GLU A 15 7.07 -28.14 7.42
C GLU A 15 5.67 -27.53 7.45
N ALA A 16 4.93 -27.70 8.53
CA ALA A 16 3.64 -27.08 8.77
C ALA A 16 3.76 -25.53 8.72
N ALA A 17 4.77 -24.95 9.38
CA ALA A 17 5.04 -23.52 9.33
C ALA A 17 5.25 -23.01 7.89
N ARG A 18 6.02 -23.76 7.08
CA ARG A 18 6.26 -23.42 5.66
C ARG A 18 4.98 -23.48 4.82
N LEU A 19 4.13 -24.45 5.06
CA LEU A 19 2.85 -24.62 4.38
C LEU A 19 1.88 -23.50 4.74
N LEU A 20 1.72 -23.18 6.02
CA LEU A 20 0.88 -22.08 6.50
C LEU A 20 1.34 -20.73 5.94
N ALA A 21 2.64 -20.47 5.92
CA ALA A 21 3.18 -19.25 5.31
C ALA A 21 2.84 -19.16 3.81
N ARG A 22 2.93 -20.29 3.08
CA ARG A 22 2.60 -20.33 1.66
C ARG A 22 1.11 -20.12 1.41
N LEU A 23 0.24 -20.75 2.19
CA LEU A 23 -1.21 -20.56 2.12
C LEU A 23 -1.59 -19.11 2.40
N SER A 24 -1.00 -18.50 3.43
CA SER A 24 -1.21 -17.07 3.70
C SER A 24 -0.79 -16.20 2.53
N ILE A 25 0.38 -16.43 1.95
CA ILE A 25 0.87 -15.65 0.80
C ILE A 25 -0.06 -15.83 -0.41
N MET A 26 -0.57 -17.05 -0.67
CA MET A 26 -1.56 -17.28 -1.73
C MET A 26 -2.85 -16.51 -1.47
N LEU A 27 -3.37 -16.57 -0.25
CA LEU A 27 -4.58 -15.86 0.16
C LEU A 27 -4.43 -14.35 -0.03
N LEU A 28 -3.33 -13.78 0.50
CA LEU A 28 -3.08 -12.33 0.48
C LEU A 28 -2.79 -11.77 -0.92
N PHE A 29 -2.17 -12.56 -1.83
CA PHE A 29 -1.69 -12.02 -3.10
C PHE A 29 -2.34 -12.60 -4.36
N ILE A 30 -3.19 -13.62 -4.24
CA ILE A 30 -4.04 -14.07 -5.34
C ILE A 30 -5.50 -13.76 -5.03
N ILE A 31 -6.02 -14.31 -3.94
CA ILE A 31 -7.46 -14.22 -3.63
C ILE A 31 -7.83 -12.79 -3.27
N SER A 32 -7.03 -12.12 -2.43
CA SER A 32 -7.30 -10.73 -2.04
C SER A 32 -7.17 -9.72 -3.18
N GLN A 33 -6.45 -10.03 -4.25
CA GLN A 33 -6.41 -9.16 -5.44
C GLN A 33 -7.69 -9.26 -6.29
N LEU A 34 -8.38 -10.39 -6.23
CA LEU A 34 -9.66 -10.60 -6.90
C LEU A 34 -10.85 -10.13 -6.07
N ALA A 35 -10.70 -10.09 -4.74
CA ALA A 35 -11.74 -9.72 -3.79
C ALA A 35 -12.43 -8.37 -4.07
N PRO A 36 -11.73 -7.28 -4.48
CA PRO A 36 -12.34 -6.00 -4.78
C PRO A 36 -13.40 -6.04 -5.88
N ILE A 37 -13.30 -7.02 -6.80
CA ILE A 37 -14.28 -7.22 -7.88
C ILE A 37 -15.59 -7.80 -7.32
N LEU A 38 -15.50 -8.67 -6.32
CA LEU A 38 -16.66 -9.37 -5.77
C LEU A 38 -17.44 -8.47 -4.80
N THR A 39 -16.90 -8.21 -3.63
CA THR A 39 -17.53 -7.36 -2.62
C THR A 39 -16.48 -6.66 -1.75
N GLN A 40 -16.83 -5.50 -1.19
CA GLN A 40 -15.95 -4.83 -0.23
C GLN A 40 -15.80 -5.63 1.09
N GLN A 41 -16.79 -6.42 1.48
CA GLN A 41 -16.74 -7.22 2.70
C GLN A 41 -15.66 -8.31 2.65
N THR A 42 -15.46 -8.91 1.47
CA THR A 42 -14.44 -9.93 1.24
C THR A 42 -13.03 -9.41 1.55
N ILE A 43 -12.74 -8.14 1.24
CA ILE A 43 -11.45 -7.50 1.51
C ILE A 43 -11.18 -7.46 3.02
N TYR A 44 -12.17 -7.13 3.83
CA TYR A 44 -12.04 -7.04 5.30
C TYR A 44 -11.80 -8.39 5.96
N ILE A 45 -12.31 -9.48 5.37
CA ILE A 45 -12.19 -10.83 5.93
C ILE A 45 -10.84 -11.47 5.56
N LEU A 46 -10.38 -11.27 4.33
CA LEU A 46 -9.18 -11.94 3.82
C LEU A 46 -7.88 -11.48 4.49
N LEU A 47 -7.75 -10.19 4.81
CA LEU A 47 -6.56 -9.68 5.48
C LEU A 47 -6.36 -10.28 6.89
N PRO A 48 -7.37 -10.30 7.79
CA PRO A 48 -7.23 -10.96 9.09
C PRO A 48 -6.91 -12.45 8.99
N ILE A 49 -7.55 -13.18 8.07
CA ILE A 49 -7.28 -14.61 7.88
C ILE A 49 -5.83 -14.83 7.42
N GLY A 50 -5.39 -14.07 6.42
CA GLY A 50 -4.01 -14.16 5.94
C GLY A 50 -2.99 -13.81 7.02
N ALA A 51 -3.24 -12.77 7.81
CA ALA A 51 -2.38 -12.40 8.92
C ALA A 51 -2.38 -13.46 10.04
N ALA A 52 -3.53 -14.05 10.37
CA ALA A 52 -3.61 -15.15 11.34
C ALA A 52 -2.81 -16.38 10.90
N LEU A 53 -2.86 -16.74 9.62
CA LEU A 53 -2.03 -17.83 9.07
C LEU A 53 -0.53 -17.51 9.17
N LEU A 54 -0.12 -16.23 8.96
CA LEU A 54 1.27 -15.82 9.19
C LEU A 54 1.66 -15.88 10.66
N LEU A 55 0.77 -15.50 11.57
CA LEU A 55 0.98 -15.61 13.01
C LEU A 55 1.18 -17.07 13.43
N LEU A 56 0.30 -17.98 12.99
CA LEU A 56 0.42 -19.41 13.23
C LEU A 56 1.71 -19.99 12.65
N SER A 57 2.04 -19.64 11.40
CA SER A 57 3.32 -20.01 10.80
C SER A 57 4.52 -19.56 11.63
N ALA A 58 4.45 -18.34 12.15
CA ALA A 58 5.50 -17.76 12.96
C ALA A 58 5.65 -18.40 14.35
N SER A 59 4.55 -18.84 14.96
CA SER A 59 4.56 -19.53 16.25
C SER A 59 5.16 -20.94 16.18
N LEU A 60 4.96 -21.62 15.05
CA LEU A 60 5.51 -22.95 14.79
C LEU A 60 6.99 -22.92 14.36
N ALA A 61 7.49 -21.76 13.92
CA ALA A 61 8.88 -21.64 13.50
C ALA A 61 9.81 -21.45 14.72
N PRO A 62 10.88 -22.24 14.87
CA PRO A 62 11.78 -22.12 16.01
C PRO A 62 12.53 -20.77 16.00
N GLY A 63 12.47 -20.02 17.11
CA GLY A 63 13.30 -18.85 17.34
C GLY A 63 12.66 -17.73 18.13
N THR A 64 13.10 -17.52 19.36
CA THR A 64 12.67 -16.46 20.31
C THR A 64 13.21 -15.05 20.00
N ARG A 65 14.04 -14.89 18.97
CA ARG A 65 14.66 -13.59 18.60
C ARG A 65 13.66 -12.55 18.08
N ARG A 66 12.48 -12.95 17.64
CA ARG A 66 11.50 -12.09 16.97
C ARG A 66 10.90 -10.99 17.86
N LEU A 67 10.67 -11.27 19.14
CA LEU A 67 10.12 -10.27 20.07
C LEU A 67 11.08 -9.09 20.27
N ARG A 68 12.38 -9.36 20.38
CA ARG A 68 13.39 -8.30 20.48
C ARG A 68 13.49 -7.48 19.19
N GLU A 69 13.39 -8.12 18.03
CA GLU A 69 13.38 -7.42 16.73
C GLU A 69 12.16 -6.51 16.59
N ILE A 70 10.97 -6.97 17.03
CA ILE A 70 9.74 -6.16 17.04
C ILE A 70 9.89 -4.97 17.98
N ALA A 71 10.45 -5.16 19.17
CA ALA A 71 10.68 -4.08 20.13
C ALA A 71 11.65 -3.02 19.57
N VAL A 72 12.70 -3.44 18.88
CA VAL A 72 13.65 -2.50 18.22
C VAL A 72 12.95 -1.75 17.08
N LEU A 73 12.09 -2.41 16.30
CA LEU A 73 11.32 -1.75 15.24
C LEU A 73 10.34 -0.72 15.80
N ALA A 74 9.72 -0.98 16.95
CA ALA A 74 8.78 -0.05 17.62
C ALA A 74 9.46 1.26 18.07
N LEU A 75 10.75 1.25 18.32
CA LEU A 75 11.52 2.44 18.72
C LEU A 75 12.13 3.21 17.54
N THR A 76 11.85 2.80 16.30
CA THR A 76 12.31 3.56 15.13
C THR A 76 11.60 4.92 15.03
N PRO A 77 12.24 5.96 14.49
CA PRO A 77 11.60 7.27 14.31
C PRO A 77 10.32 7.20 13.48
N THR A 78 10.23 6.25 12.54
CA THR A 78 9.01 6.03 11.74
C THR A 78 7.88 5.46 12.59
N ALA A 79 8.18 4.50 13.46
CA ALA A 79 7.19 3.93 14.37
C ALA A 79 6.74 4.95 15.41
N LEU A 80 7.64 5.76 15.94
CA LEU A 80 7.31 6.84 16.86
C LEU A 80 6.37 7.87 16.21
N ALA A 81 6.64 8.28 14.96
CA ALA A 81 5.76 9.16 14.21
C ALA A 81 4.38 8.52 13.98
N ALA A 82 4.33 7.22 13.69
CA ALA A 82 3.07 6.48 13.55
C ALA A 82 2.30 6.39 14.87
N PHE A 83 2.97 6.10 15.98
CA PHE A 83 2.36 6.10 17.32
C PHE A 83 1.84 7.48 17.70
N PHE A 84 2.60 8.54 17.41
CA PHE A 84 2.12 9.91 17.62
C PHE A 84 0.86 10.19 16.82
N PHE A 85 0.85 9.88 15.51
CA PHE A 85 -0.30 10.11 14.64
C PHE A 85 -1.53 9.32 15.09
N VAL A 86 -1.39 8.03 15.37
CA VAL A 86 -2.49 7.19 15.87
C VAL A 86 -2.97 7.64 17.25
N GLY A 87 -2.05 7.96 18.14
CA GLY A 87 -2.36 8.47 19.48
C GLY A 87 -3.09 9.80 19.43
N TRP A 88 -2.63 10.74 18.58
CA TRP A 88 -3.33 12.02 18.37
C TRP A 88 -4.72 11.82 17.77
N THR A 89 -4.84 10.92 16.77
CA THR A 89 -6.13 10.57 16.18
C THR A 89 -7.08 9.98 17.24
N GLY A 90 -6.59 9.09 18.11
CA GLY A 90 -7.36 8.53 19.21
C GLY A 90 -7.78 9.57 20.25
N LEU A 91 -6.86 10.48 20.60
CA LEU A 91 -7.17 11.58 21.55
C LEU A 91 -8.22 12.52 20.97
N SER A 92 -8.20 12.77 19.66
CA SER A 92 -9.14 13.67 18.99
C SER A 92 -10.59 13.19 19.01
N LEU A 93 -10.84 11.92 19.35
CA LEU A 93 -12.18 11.39 19.60
C LEU A 93 -12.87 12.07 20.81
N ALA A 94 -12.12 12.69 21.72
CA ALA A 94 -12.67 13.35 22.89
C ALA A 94 -13.48 14.62 22.57
N TRP A 95 -13.26 15.22 21.40
CA TRP A 95 -13.97 16.45 20.96
C TRP A 95 -14.64 16.35 19.59
N THR A 96 -14.75 15.14 19.03
CA THR A 96 -15.53 14.95 17.81
C THR A 96 -17.02 15.26 18.06
N PRO A 97 -17.72 15.91 17.10
CA PRO A 97 -19.15 16.18 17.27
C PRO A 97 -20.05 14.93 17.15
N PHE A 98 -19.50 13.79 16.76
CA PHE A 98 -20.23 12.54 16.54
C PHE A 98 -19.86 11.48 17.59
N SER A 99 -20.85 10.87 18.25
CA SER A 99 -20.61 10.00 19.41
C SER A 99 -20.20 8.57 19.10
N ALA A 100 -20.75 7.92 18.08
CA ALA A 100 -20.60 6.47 17.89
C ALA A 100 -19.72 6.08 16.68
N GLY A 101 -20.01 6.60 15.50
CA GLY A 101 -19.35 6.21 14.26
C GLY A 101 -17.83 6.41 14.22
N PRO A 102 -17.30 7.56 14.68
CA PRO A 102 -15.86 7.82 14.69
C PRO A 102 -15.05 6.85 15.56
N ALA A 103 -15.55 6.48 16.74
CA ALA A 103 -14.87 5.56 17.64
C ALA A 103 -14.75 4.15 17.04
N GLU A 104 -15.83 3.65 16.44
CA GLU A 104 -15.83 2.37 15.74
C GLU A 104 -14.85 2.38 14.54
N ARG A 105 -14.90 3.45 13.75
CA ARG A 105 -13.99 3.64 12.60
C ARG A 105 -12.53 3.69 13.05
N PHE A 106 -12.21 4.42 14.11
CA PHE A 106 -10.88 4.47 14.69
C PHE A 106 -10.40 3.09 15.13
N ALA A 107 -11.23 2.35 15.86
CA ALA A 107 -10.90 1.01 16.33
C ALA A 107 -10.62 0.05 15.16
N LYS A 108 -11.46 0.06 14.11
CA LYS A 108 -11.26 -0.73 12.90
C LYS A 108 -9.97 -0.33 12.16
N SER A 109 -9.71 0.97 12.01
CA SER A 109 -8.51 1.47 11.35
C SER A 109 -7.24 1.11 12.12
N ALA A 110 -7.23 1.32 13.43
CA ALA A 110 -6.10 0.98 14.30
C ALA A 110 -5.83 -0.53 14.32
N ALA A 111 -6.87 -1.36 14.38
CA ALA A 111 -6.75 -2.81 14.29
C ALA A 111 -6.18 -3.25 12.94
N THR A 112 -6.62 -2.66 11.82
CA THR A 112 -6.09 -2.95 10.48
C THR A 112 -4.61 -2.58 10.40
N LEU A 113 -4.21 -1.39 10.87
CA LEU A 113 -2.81 -0.98 10.89
C LEU A 113 -1.93 -1.89 11.75
N ALA A 114 -2.41 -2.27 12.95
CA ALA A 114 -1.71 -3.20 13.83
C ALA A 114 -1.53 -4.58 13.17
N LEU A 115 -2.57 -5.07 12.50
CA LEU A 115 -2.56 -6.33 11.78
C LEU A 115 -1.57 -6.32 10.61
N VAL A 116 -1.56 -5.25 9.81
CA VAL A 116 -0.61 -5.05 8.72
C VAL A 116 0.83 -4.99 9.25
N ALA A 117 1.07 -4.24 10.31
CA ALA A 117 2.39 -4.14 10.95
C ALA A 117 2.87 -5.51 11.47
N ALA A 118 1.98 -6.26 12.13
CA ALA A 118 2.25 -7.61 12.59
C ALA A 118 2.55 -8.55 11.41
N ALA A 119 1.75 -8.54 10.35
CA ALA A 119 1.98 -9.33 9.15
C ALA A 119 3.34 -9.01 8.51
N CYS A 120 3.70 -7.73 8.35
CA CYS A 120 5.01 -7.32 7.83
C CYS A 120 6.18 -7.81 8.70
N ALA A 121 6.04 -7.75 10.02
CA ALA A 121 7.06 -8.21 10.97
C ALA A 121 7.24 -9.73 10.91
N LEU A 122 6.14 -10.48 10.81
CA LEU A 122 6.09 -11.93 10.86
C LEU A 122 6.41 -12.64 9.54
N LEU A 123 6.46 -11.90 8.43
CA LEU A 123 6.91 -12.45 7.16
C LEU A 123 8.26 -13.16 7.33
N PRO A 124 8.44 -14.34 6.73
CA PRO A 124 9.71 -15.08 6.78
C PRO A 124 10.88 -14.19 6.35
N ALA A 125 11.99 -14.24 7.10
CA ALA A 125 13.19 -13.45 6.79
C ALA A 125 13.78 -13.80 5.42
N ARG A 126 13.48 -14.99 4.92
CA ARG A 126 13.92 -15.51 3.60
C ARG A 126 12.73 -16.14 2.89
N THR A 127 12.22 -15.43 1.88
CA THR A 127 11.10 -15.92 1.08
C THR A 127 11.62 -16.63 -0.17
N LYS A 128 11.15 -17.87 -0.40
CA LYS A 128 11.51 -18.63 -1.61
C LYS A 128 11.02 -17.90 -2.86
N THR A 129 11.78 -18.00 -3.94
CA THR A 129 11.45 -17.39 -5.25
C THR A 129 10.08 -17.84 -5.78
N SER A 130 9.65 -19.08 -5.47
CA SER A 130 8.33 -19.59 -5.87
C SER A 130 7.17 -18.77 -5.28
N ASN A 131 7.29 -18.33 -4.03
CA ASN A 131 6.26 -17.53 -3.36
C ASN A 131 6.18 -16.10 -3.94
N LEU A 132 7.30 -15.55 -4.41
CA LEU A 132 7.32 -14.24 -5.05
C LEU A 132 6.65 -14.22 -6.43
N ASN A 133 6.51 -15.39 -7.10
CA ASN A 133 5.74 -15.51 -8.34
C ASN A 133 4.24 -15.31 -8.12
N LEU A 134 3.75 -15.53 -6.92
CA LEU A 134 2.32 -15.38 -6.61
C LEU A 134 1.87 -13.92 -6.75
N LEU A 135 2.76 -12.94 -6.53
CA LEU A 135 2.45 -11.52 -6.74
C LEU A 135 2.09 -11.19 -8.20
N PRO A 136 3.00 -11.37 -9.19
CA PRO A 136 2.66 -11.04 -10.57
C PRO A 136 1.56 -11.94 -11.16
N ILE A 137 1.41 -13.19 -10.68
CA ILE A 137 0.32 -14.08 -11.08
C ILE A 137 -1.01 -13.54 -10.57
N GLY A 138 -1.10 -13.17 -9.28
CA GLY A 138 -2.30 -12.60 -8.70
C GLY A 138 -2.69 -11.28 -9.35
N THR A 139 -1.72 -10.37 -9.54
CA THR A 139 -1.95 -9.09 -10.21
C THR A 139 -2.41 -9.29 -11.67
N GLY A 140 -1.78 -10.21 -12.42
CA GLY A 140 -2.19 -10.54 -13.78
C GLY A 140 -3.58 -11.16 -13.85
N ALA A 141 -3.92 -12.07 -12.93
CA ALA A 141 -5.25 -12.66 -12.82
C ALA A 141 -6.33 -11.62 -12.48
N ALA A 142 -6.03 -10.72 -11.53
CA ALA A 142 -6.92 -9.62 -11.16
C ALA A 142 -7.13 -8.64 -12.34
N ALA A 143 -6.07 -8.33 -13.09
CA ALA A 143 -6.16 -7.49 -14.28
C ALA A 143 -7.02 -8.13 -15.38
N ALA A 144 -6.84 -9.42 -15.64
CA ALA A 144 -7.63 -10.16 -16.61
C ALA A 144 -9.11 -10.22 -16.20
N ALA A 145 -9.38 -10.52 -14.91
CA ALA A 145 -10.74 -10.55 -14.37
C ALA A 145 -11.42 -9.17 -14.45
N LEU A 146 -10.71 -8.10 -14.05
CA LEU A 146 -11.23 -6.72 -14.14
C LEU A 146 -11.54 -6.33 -15.58
N ALA A 147 -10.65 -6.64 -16.52
CA ALA A 147 -10.85 -6.36 -17.94
C ALA A 147 -12.07 -7.12 -18.49
N ALA A 148 -12.20 -8.42 -18.13
CA ALA A 148 -13.34 -9.23 -18.55
C ALA A 148 -14.67 -8.67 -18.03
N VAL A 149 -14.73 -8.33 -16.74
CA VAL A 149 -15.92 -7.74 -16.12
C VAL A 149 -16.26 -6.39 -16.76
N ALA A 150 -15.26 -5.52 -16.96
CA ALA A 150 -15.47 -4.21 -17.58
C ALA A 150 -15.99 -4.31 -19.03
N LEU A 151 -15.49 -5.29 -19.82
CA LEU A 151 -15.95 -5.53 -21.18
C LEU A 151 -17.39 -6.09 -21.22
N LEU A 152 -17.71 -7.06 -20.36
CA LEU A 152 -19.06 -7.61 -20.24
C LEU A 152 -20.06 -6.53 -19.83
N SER A 153 -19.72 -5.71 -18.84
CA SER A 153 -20.57 -4.58 -18.41
C SER A 153 -20.80 -3.57 -19.53
N ALA A 154 -19.77 -3.28 -20.34
CA ALA A 154 -19.89 -2.35 -21.46
C ALA A 154 -20.71 -2.92 -22.63
N GLY A 155 -20.70 -4.24 -22.83
CA GLY A 155 -21.45 -4.95 -23.88
C GLY A 155 -22.90 -5.23 -23.54
N GLY A 156 -23.42 -4.85 -22.37
CA GLY A 156 -24.79 -5.13 -21.92
C GLY A 156 -25.03 -6.63 -21.65
N GLY A 157 -23.98 -7.43 -21.48
CA GLY A 157 -24.07 -8.84 -21.13
C GLY A 157 -24.50 -9.05 -19.68
N ASP A 158 -25.28 -10.11 -19.44
CA ASP A 158 -25.60 -10.54 -18.08
C ASP A 158 -24.32 -10.95 -17.34
N LEU A 159 -24.03 -10.24 -16.25
CA LEU A 159 -22.92 -10.59 -15.40
C LEU A 159 -23.33 -11.76 -14.51
N PRO A 160 -22.46 -12.78 -14.34
CA PRO A 160 -22.77 -13.95 -13.50
C PRO A 160 -22.85 -13.62 -12.01
N VAL A 161 -22.59 -12.38 -11.63
CA VAL A 161 -22.60 -11.88 -10.25
C VAL A 161 -23.24 -10.50 -10.23
N ASP A 162 -24.15 -10.26 -9.29
CA ASP A 162 -24.65 -8.91 -8.98
C ASP A 162 -23.49 -8.07 -8.46
N LEU A 163 -22.90 -7.26 -9.33
CA LEU A 163 -21.82 -6.39 -8.98
C LEU A 163 -22.37 -5.09 -8.39
N ASP A 164 -21.86 -4.74 -7.23
CA ASP A 164 -22.03 -3.43 -6.63
C ASP A 164 -21.51 -2.34 -7.59
N SER A 165 -22.23 -1.20 -7.69
CA SER A 165 -21.87 -0.06 -8.57
C SER A 165 -20.43 0.39 -8.46
N ASP A 166 -19.81 0.20 -7.28
CA ASP A 166 -18.45 0.64 -6.99
C ASP A 166 -17.40 -0.47 -7.20
N ALA A 167 -17.81 -1.68 -7.61
CA ALA A 167 -16.90 -2.82 -7.73
C ALA A 167 -15.75 -2.56 -8.71
N LEU A 168 -16.04 -2.01 -9.89
CA LEU A 168 -15.03 -1.67 -10.90
C LEU A 168 -14.04 -0.60 -10.38
N GLN A 169 -14.56 0.40 -9.67
CA GLN A 169 -13.73 1.45 -9.07
C GLN A 169 -12.79 0.87 -7.99
N ARG A 170 -13.31 0.05 -7.07
CA ARG A 170 -12.50 -0.60 -6.02
C ARG A 170 -11.43 -1.50 -6.62
N ALA A 171 -11.80 -2.30 -7.60
CA ALA A 171 -10.88 -3.21 -8.27
C ALA A 171 -9.79 -2.45 -9.05
N GLY A 172 -10.16 -1.38 -9.76
CA GLY A 172 -9.21 -0.51 -10.45
C GLY A 172 -8.21 0.15 -9.51
N LEU A 173 -8.68 0.67 -8.38
CA LEU A 173 -7.82 1.26 -7.34
C LEU A 173 -6.89 0.23 -6.69
N GLY A 174 -7.41 -0.97 -6.38
CA GLY A 174 -6.62 -2.07 -5.84
C GLY A 174 -5.54 -2.54 -6.81
N LEU A 175 -5.89 -2.68 -8.10
CA LEU A 175 -4.95 -3.06 -9.14
C LEU A 175 -3.87 -1.99 -9.36
N ALA A 176 -4.24 -0.69 -9.30
CA ALA A 176 -3.30 0.41 -9.44
C ALA A 176 -2.22 0.43 -8.33
N LEU A 177 -2.51 -0.11 -7.15
CA LEU A 177 -1.52 -0.33 -6.09
C LEU A 177 -0.71 -1.62 -6.34
N ALA A 178 -1.41 -2.74 -6.58
CA ALA A 178 -0.80 -4.07 -6.69
C ALA A 178 0.20 -4.23 -7.85
N ILE A 179 0.10 -3.41 -8.89
CA ILE A 179 1.01 -3.43 -10.03
C ILE A 179 2.46 -3.18 -9.60
N TRP A 180 2.72 -2.29 -8.66
CA TRP A 180 4.07 -1.86 -8.29
C TRP A 180 4.91 -2.94 -7.62
N PRO A 181 4.44 -3.65 -6.57
CA PRO A 181 5.19 -4.76 -6.00
C PRO A 181 5.34 -5.93 -6.98
N ALA A 182 4.36 -6.17 -7.86
CA ALA A 182 4.46 -7.18 -8.91
C ALA A 182 5.57 -6.86 -9.91
N LEU A 183 5.64 -5.62 -10.40
CA LEU A 183 6.70 -5.14 -11.28
C LEU A 183 8.07 -5.20 -10.59
N GLY A 184 8.16 -4.77 -9.33
CA GLY A 184 9.37 -4.84 -8.52
C GLY A 184 9.89 -6.26 -8.36
N ALA A 185 8.99 -7.23 -8.11
CA ALA A 185 9.34 -8.64 -8.01
C ALA A 185 9.87 -9.23 -9.33
N LEU A 186 9.29 -8.84 -10.47
CA LEU A 186 9.75 -9.26 -11.81
C LEU A 186 11.08 -8.60 -12.19
N ALA A 187 11.24 -7.30 -11.93
CA ALA A 187 12.45 -6.54 -12.20
C ALA A 187 13.66 -7.08 -11.43
N LEU A 188 13.49 -7.40 -10.14
CA LEU A 188 14.55 -8.03 -9.33
C LEU A 188 15.01 -9.38 -9.87
N ARG A 189 14.20 -10.03 -10.70
CA ARG A 189 14.52 -11.31 -11.36
C ARG A 189 15.05 -11.14 -12.80
N GLY A 190 15.15 -9.90 -13.27
CA GLY A 190 15.54 -9.60 -14.66
C GLY A 190 14.49 -9.99 -15.70
N ARG A 191 13.22 -10.21 -15.29
CA ARG A 191 12.12 -10.58 -16.18
C ARG A 191 11.40 -9.34 -16.72
N TRP A 192 12.11 -8.51 -17.44
CA TRP A 192 11.61 -7.23 -17.94
C TRP A 192 10.44 -7.36 -18.92
N VAL A 193 10.47 -8.37 -19.81
CA VAL A 193 9.37 -8.65 -20.75
C VAL A 193 8.10 -9.00 -19.99
N SER A 194 8.17 -9.91 -19.00
CA SER A 194 7.01 -10.24 -18.17
C SER A 194 6.51 -9.04 -17.37
N ALA A 195 7.41 -8.17 -16.91
CA ALA A 195 7.04 -6.94 -16.23
C ALA A 195 6.28 -5.99 -17.16
N ALA A 196 6.75 -5.81 -18.39
CA ALA A 196 6.07 -4.99 -19.41
C ALA A 196 4.68 -5.54 -19.74
N VAL A 197 4.52 -6.87 -19.90
CA VAL A 197 3.23 -7.51 -20.16
C VAL A 197 2.26 -7.28 -18.98
N VAL A 198 2.70 -7.54 -17.74
CA VAL A 198 1.85 -7.31 -16.55
C VAL A 198 1.47 -5.82 -16.44
N ALA A 199 2.40 -4.91 -16.69
CA ALA A 199 2.12 -3.48 -16.68
C ALA A 199 1.06 -3.12 -17.73
N LEU A 200 1.24 -3.56 -18.97
CA LEU A 200 0.32 -3.27 -20.07
C LEU A 200 -1.08 -3.80 -19.79
N VAL A 201 -1.21 -5.07 -19.39
CA VAL A 201 -2.51 -5.69 -19.10
C VAL A 201 -3.18 -4.99 -17.92
N SER A 202 -2.45 -4.67 -16.86
CA SER A 202 -3.01 -3.99 -15.70
C SER A 202 -3.46 -2.55 -16.00
N VAL A 203 -2.66 -1.78 -16.75
CA VAL A 203 -3.04 -0.42 -17.16
C VAL A 203 -4.25 -0.47 -18.08
N SER A 204 -4.29 -1.39 -19.05
CA SER A 204 -5.44 -1.56 -19.94
C SER A 204 -6.71 -1.93 -19.16
N ALA A 205 -6.63 -2.82 -18.17
CA ALA A 205 -7.74 -3.17 -17.31
C ALA A 205 -8.26 -1.97 -16.49
N CYS A 206 -7.35 -1.16 -15.94
CA CYS A 206 -7.71 0.08 -15.23
C CYS A 206 -8.40 1.11 -16.15
N LEU A 207 -7.95 1.23 -17.40
CA LEU A 207 -8.58 2.12 -18.39
C LEU A 207 -9.99 1.62 -18.75
N LEU A 208 -10.16 0.33 -18.97
CA LEU A 208 -11.47 -0.28 -19.26
C LEU A 208 -12.45 -0.11 -18.08
N ALA A 209 -11.98 -0.24 -16.85
CA ALA A 209 -12.78 -0.06 -15.65
C ALA A 209 -13.26 1.39 -15.43
N ARG A 210 -12.67 2.36 -16.15
CA ARG A 210 -12.99 3.81 -16.05
C ARG A 210 -13.01 4.32 -14.61
N ALA A 211 -12.21 3.73 -13.72
CA ALA A 211 -12.16 4.12 -12.33
C ALA A 211 -11.60 5.56 -12.17
N PRO A 212 -12.33 6.48 -11.52
CA PRO A 212 -11.88 7.85 -11.34
C PRO A 212 -10.56 7.87 -10.55
N ASN A 213 -9.70 8.83 -10.85
CA ASN A 213 -8.40 9.09 -10.20
C ASN A 213 -7.33 7.99 -10.37
N VAL A 214 -7.64 6.84 -10.99
CA VAL A 214 -6.65 5.77 -11.22
C VAL A 214 -5.63 6.17 -12.27
N LEU A 215 -6.07 6.74 -13.38
CA LEU A 215 -5.17 7.14 -14.47
C LEU A 215 -4.16 8.22 -14.03
N PRO A 216 -4.55 9.35 -13.44
CA PRO A 216 -3.59 10.34 -12.96
C PRO A 216 -2.66 9.78 -11.88
N ALA A 217 -3.13 8.86 -11.03
CA ALA A 217 -2.30 8.21 -10.04
C ALA A 217 -1.24 7.27 -10.66
N LEU A 218 -1.61 6.48 -11.68
CA LEU A 218 -0.67 5.64 -12.43
C LEU A 218 0.36 6.48 -13.18
N ILE A 219 -0.07 7.61 -13.78
CA ILE A 219 0.84 8.55 -14.43
C ILE A 219 1.84 9.13 -13.43
N ALA A 220 1.37 9.59 -12.26
CA ALA A 220 2.24 10.10 -11.20
C ALA A 220 3.26 9.03 -10.75
N GLY A 221 2.81 7.80 -10.51
CA GLY A 221 3.68 6.69 -10.17
C GLY A 221 4.70 6.36 -11.25
N ALA A 222 4.29 6.35 -12.53
CA ALA A 222 5.17 6.08 -13.66
C ALA A 222 6.22 7.19 -13.84
N LEU A 223 5.84 8.45 -13.66
CA LEU A 223 6.78 9.58 -13.69
C LEU A 223 7.81 9.46 -12.56
N VAL A 224 7.35 9.15 -11.34
CA VAL A 224 8.26 8.94 -10.21
C VAL A 224 9.16 7.74 -10.43
N LEU A 225 8.65 6.64 -10.97
CA LEU A 225 9.45 5.48 -11.37
C LEU A 225 10.55 5.92 -12.34
N ALA A 226 10.21 6.60 -13.45
CA ALA A 226 11.15 7.03 -14.48
C ALA A 226 12.22 7.98 -13.91
N LEU A 227 11.84 8.97 -13.12
CA LEU A 227 12.76 9.94 -12.50
C LEU A 227 13.67 9.31 -11.45
N SER A 228 13.25 8.19 -10.85
CA SER A 228 13.97 7.49 -9.78
C SER A 228 15.02 6.52 -10.31
N PHE A 229 14.98 6.10 -11.57
CA PHE A 229 15.98 5.19 -12.14
C PHE A 229 17.39 5.79 -12.07
N GLY A 230 18.31 5.05 -11.46
CA GLY A 230 19.68 5.48 -11.25
C GLY A 230 19.89 6.58 -10.17
N LYS A 231 18.81 7.23 -9.73
CA LYS A 231 18.87 8.37 -8.78
C LYS A 231 17.89 8.20 -7.58
N ALA A 232 17.51 6.98 -7.24
CA ALA A 232 16.47 6.68 -6.25
C ALA A 232 16.68 7.39 -4.90
N ARG A 233 17.93 7.52 -4.44
CA ARG A 233 18.25 8.21 -3.17
C ARG A 233 17.90 9.70 -3.21
N ARG A 234 18.19 10.38 -4.33
CA ARG A 234 17.86 11.81 -4.52
C ARG A 234 16.38 12.00 -4.75
N ALA A 235 15.77 11.15 -5.56
CA ALA A 235 14.34 11.15 -5.82
C ALA A 235 13.54 10.93 -4.52
N GLY A 236 13.92 9.94 -3.70
CA GLY A 236 13.29 9.72 -2.40
C GLY A 236 13.42 10.89 -1.43
N ALA A 237 14.56 11.57 -1.39
CA ALA A 237 14.74 12.77 -0.57
C ALA A 237 13.88 13.96 -1.09
N LEU A 238 13.82 14.16 -2.39
CA LEU A 238 12.98 15.20 -3.01
C LEU A 238 11.49 14.93 -2.75
N LEU A 239 11.04 13.68 -3.00
CA LEU A 239 9.65 13.30 -2.74
C LEU A 239 9.26 13.41 -1.28
N ALA A 240 10.19 13.17 -0.36
CA ALA A 240 9.98 13.40 1.07
C ALA A 240 9.67 14.88 1.36
N ILE A 241 10.45 15.79 0.78
CA ILE A 241 10.23 17.24 0.94
C ILE A 241 8.93 17.67 0.27
N VAL A 242 8.71 17.26 -0.98
CA VAL A 242 7.51 17.64 -1.75
C VAL A 242 6.23 17.12 -1.09
N SER A 243 6.22 15.88 -0.63
CA SER A 243 5.05 15.30 0.05
C SER A 243 4.77 15.97 1.40
N ALA A 244 5.82 16.28 2.18
CA ALA A 244 5.66 17.02 3.42
C ALA A 244 5.11 18.43 3.16
N ALA A 245 5.67 19.15 2.17
CA ALA A 245 5.18 20.45 1.76
C ALA A 245 3.72 20.39 1.28
N LEU A 246 3.36 19.41 0.44
CA LEU A 246 2.00 19.19 -0.02
C LEU A 246 1.01 19.03 1.14
N ILE A 247 1.37 18.22 2.15
CA ILE A 247 0.50 17.98 3.30
C ILE A 247 0.42 19.22 4.20
N LEU A 248 1.55 19.86 4.50
CA LEU A 248 1.58 20.97 5.45
C LEU A 248 1.03 22.27 4.86
N LEU A 249 1.19 22.50 3.56
CA LEU A 249 0.73 23.71 2.90
C LEU A 249 -0.67 23.54 2.27
N ALA A 250 -1.32 22.39 2.46
CA ALA A 250 -2.62 22.11 1.88
C ALA A 250 -3.71 23.18 2.17
N PRO A 251 -3.79 23.82 3.35
CA PRO A 251 -4.75 24.89 3.63
C PRO A 251 -4.56 26.16 2.77
N LEU A 252 -3.40 26.32 2.11
CA LEU A 252 -3.16 27.42 1.18
C LEU A 252 -3.74 27.15 -0.21
N ALA A 253 -4.15 25.89 -0.50
CA ALA A 253 -4.69 25.52 -1.81
C ALA A 253 -5.95 26.35 -2.20
N PRO A 254 -6.93 26.64 -1.31
CA PRO A 254 -8.05 27.49 -1.62
C PRO A 254 -7.63 28.90 -2.07
N MET A 255 -6.61 29.47 -1.45
CA MET A 255 -6.10 30.80 -1.80
C MET A 255 -5.44 30.80 -3.18
N LEU A 256 -4.71 29.75 -3.52
CA LEU A 256 -4.05 29.62 -4.82
C LEU A 256 -5.05 29.44 -5.96
N VAL A 257 -6.19 28.80 -5.72
CA VAL A 257 -7.23 28.60 -6.74
C VAL A 257 -7.87 29.92 -7.16
N HIS A 258 -8.12 30.82 -6.21
CA HIS A 258 -8.61 32.18 -6.55
C HIS A 258 -7.64 32.95 -7.45
N LEU A 259 -6.34 32.71 -7.33
CA LEU A 259 -5.31 33.40 -8.10
C LEU A 259 -5.08 32.80 -9.51
N VAL A 260 -5.32 31.51 -9.72
CA VAL A 260 -4.80 30.80 -10.92
C VAL A 260 -5.85 29.99 -11.69
N ALA A 261 -6.94 29.54 -11.08
CA ALA A 261 -7.61 28.34 -11.58
C ALA A 261 -9.15 28.41 -11.74
N GLN A 262 -9.84 29.45 -11.38
CA GLN A 262 -11.31 29.50 -11.45
C GLN A 262 -11.86 29.16 -12.86
N GLU A 263 -11.18 29.57 -13.92
CA GLU A 263 -11.61 29.29 -15.30
C GLU A 263 -11.10 27.95 -15.86
N ARG A 264 -10.00 27.43 -15.32
CA ARG A 264 -9.28 26.27 -15.92
C ARG A 264 -9.59 24.93 -15.30
N LEU A 265 -10.07 24.88 -14.05
CA LEU A 265 -10.30 23.64 -13.30
C LEU A 265 -11.61 23.68 -12.50
N PRO A 266 -12.79 23.80 -13.16
CA PRO A 266 -14.07 23.99 -12.48
C PRO A 266 -14.42 22.84 -11.52
N ALA A 267 -14.01 21.62 -11.80
CA ALA A 267 -14.27 20.45 -10.94
C ALA A 267 -13.59 20.53 -9.55
N PHE A 268 -12.52 21.30 -9.43
CA PHE A 268 -11.82 21.50 -8.15
C PHE A 268 -12.15 22.84 -7.49
N ALA A 269 -12.76 23.78 -8.22
CA ALA A 269 -13.03 25.13 -7.73
C ALA A 269 -14.03 25.11 -6.57
N ALA A 270 -15.21 24.52 -6.74
CA ALA A 270 -16.26 24.49 -5.72
C ALA A 270 -15.82 23.82 -4.40
N PRO A 271 -15.17 22.61 -4.40
CA PRO A 271 -14.65 22.03 -3.17
C PRO A 271 -13.60 22.89 -2.47
N LEU A 272 -12.70 23.53 -3.23
CA LEU A 272 -11.66 24.36 -2.63
C LEU A 272 -12.22 25.69 -2.09
N GLU A 273 -13.20 26.29 -2.75
CA GLU A 273 -13.92 27.45 -2.22
C GLU A 273 -14.63 27.12 -0.90
N THR A 274 -15.30 25.98 -0.83
CA THR A 274 -15.94 25.49 0.40
C THR A 274 -14.92 25.31 1.51
N TRP A 275 -13.74 24.75 1.21
CA TRP A 275 -12.67 24.66 2.19
C TRP A 275 -12.16 26.02 2.64
N GLY A 276 -12.01 26.98 1.71
CA GLY A 276 -11.63 28.35 2.03
C GLY A 276 -12.62 29.03 2.98
N ARG A 277 -13.93 28.83 2.75
CA ARG A 277 -14.99 29.34 3.65
C ARG A 277 -14.91 28.71 5.05
N ILE A 278 -14.65 27.40 5.13
CA ILE A 278 -14.48 26.71 6.42
C ILE A 278 -13.28 27.30 7.18
N ILE A 279 -12.14 27.50 6.52
CA ILE A 279 -10.96 28.11 7.13
C ILE A 279 -11.24 29.52 7.62
N ALA A 280 -11.96 30.32 6.83
CA ALA A 280 -12.28 31.72 7.18
C ALA A 280 -13.20 31.79 8.40
N ASN A 281 -14.15 30.86 8.52
CA ASN A 281 -15.15 30.87 9.61
C ASN A 281 -14.63 30.24 10.91
N ASP A 282 -13.75 29.24 10.83
CA ASP A 282 -13.31 28.45 11.99
C ASP A 282 -11.78 28.26 12.04
N GLY A 283 -11.04 29.33 11.73
CA GLY A 283 -9.56 29.32 11.68
C GLY A 283 -8.87 28.77 12.93
N PRO A 284 -9.31 29.05 14.18
CA PRO A 284 -8.71 28.49 15.39
C PRO A 284 -8.72 26.97 15.45
N ARG A 285 -9.71 26.33 14.83
CA ARG A 285 -9.80 24.86 14.73
C ARG A 285 -8.71 24.23 13.85
N LEU A 286 -8.03 25.02 13.04
CA LEU A 286 -6.84 24.53 12.31
C LEU A 286 -5.72 24.02 13.23
N LEU A 287 -5.68 24.43 14.50
CA LEU A 287 -4.66 23.95 15.45
C LEU A 287 -4.90 22.52 15.90
N ILE A 288 -6.12 22.21 16.35
CA ILE A 288 -6.46 20.93 16.97
C ILE A 288 -7.43 20.06 16.15
N GLY A 289 -8.06 20.65 15.14
CA GLY A 289 -9.10 20.00 14.33
C GLY A 289 -10.46 19.92 15.02
N HIS A 290 -11.43 19.34 14.32
CA HIS A 290 -12.81 19.14 14.78
C HIS A 290 -13.02 17.78 15.44
N GLY A 291 -11.99 16.95 15.52
CA GLY A 291 -12.05 15.58 16.00
C GLY A 291 -12.17 14.55 14.88
N PHE A 292 -11.59 13.38 15.10
CA PHE A 292 -11.54 12.31 14.09
C PHE A 292 -12.95 11.92 13.62
N GLY A 293 -13.11 11.81 12.31
CA GLY A 293 -14.35 11.44 11.64
C GLY A 293 -15.28 12.62 11.37
N ALA A 294 -14.99 13.84 11.85
CA ALA A 294 -15.83 15.01 11.60
C ALA A 294 -15.99 15.30 10.10
N ALA A 295 -14.95 15.16 9.30
CA ALA A 295 -15.02 15.30 7.84
C ALA A 295 -15.89 14.21 7.20
N THR A 296 -15.72 12.96 7.60
CA THR A 296 -16.40 11.81 6.99
C THR A 296 -17.89 11.78 7.31
N PHE A 297 -18.25 12.02 8.57
CA PHE A 297 -19.64 11.97 9.01
C PHE A 297 -20.34 13.32 8.86
N GLY A 298 -19.59 14.39 8.68
CA GLY A 298 -20.10 15.77 8.66
C GLY A 298 -21.04 16.07 7.48
N VAL A 299 -20.75 15.51 6.30
CA VAL A 299 -21.62 15.69 5.12
C VAL A 299 -22.95 14.97 5.33
N ALA A 300 -22.91 13.69 5.78
CA ALA A 300 -24.12 12.91 6.04
C ALA A 300 -24.94 13.45 7.22
N GLY A 301 -24.27 14.02 8.24
CA GLY A 301 -24.89 14.64 9.40
C GLY A 301 -25.29 16.12 9.20
N HIS A 302 -25.24 16.65 7.97
CA HIS A 302 -25.53 18.06 7.66
C HIS A 302 -24.67 19.07 8.44
N TYR A 303 -23.53 18.64 8.94
CA TYR A 303 -22.55 19.50 9.62
C TYR A 303 -21.62 20.19 8.61
N LEU A 304 -21.42 19.57 7.45
CA LEU A 304 -20.62 20.08 6.35
C LEU A 304 -21.44 20.18 5.07
N TYR A 305 -21.05 21.10 4.19
CA TYR A 305 -21.68 21.27 2.88
C TYR A 305 -21.43 20.03 1.97
N PRO A 306 -22.37 19.70 1.06
CA PRO A 306 -22.20 18.60 0.11
C PRO A 306 -20.95 18.74 -0.77
N ASP A 307 -20.55 19.96 -1.11
CA ASP A 307 -19.39 20.28 -1.94
C ASP A 307 -18.06 20.29 -1.17
N THR A 308 -18.06 19.81 0.07
CA THR A 308 -16.83 19.75 0.87
C THR A 308 -15.82 18.78 0.23
N PRO A 309 -14.50 19.14 0.17
CA PRO A 309 -13.50 18.24 -0.38
C PRO A 309 -13.43 16.91 0.37
N ARG A 310 -13.35 15.80 -0.39
CA ARG A 310 -13.24 14.46 0.17
C ARG A 310 -11.81 13.88 0.06
N SER A 311 -10.81 14.75 0.03
CA SER A 311 -9.41 14.37 -0.07
C SER A 311 -8.80 14.07 1.31
N LEU A 312 -7.76 13.24 1.34
CA LEU A 312 -6.97 12.99 2.54
C LEU A 312 -6.43 14.29 3.17
N LEU A 313 -6.04 15.25 2.33
CA LEU A 313 -5.50 16.53 2.80
C LEU A 313 -6.55 17.32 3.60
N PHE A 314 -7.77 17.42 3.05
CA PHE A 314 -8.86 18.07 3.77
C PHE A 314 -9.19 17.34 5.07
N GLN A 315 -9.35 16.01 5.02
CA GLN A 315 -9.71 15.20 6.20
C GLN A 315 -8.71 15.37 7.34
N VAL A 316 -7.41 15.29 7.05
CA VAL A 316 -6.39 15.40 8.08
C VAL A 316 -6.37 16.79 8.70
N TRP A 317 -6.48 17.85 7.90
CA TRP A 317 -6.52 19.21 8.41
C TRP A 317 -7.81 19.53 9.16
N PHE A 318 -8.96 19.07 8.64
CA PHE A 318 -10.25 19.31 9.28
C PHE A 318 -10.42 18.50 10.57
N ASP A 319 -10.11 17.20 10.54
CA ASP A 319 -10.29 16.32 11.69
C ASP A 319 -9.24 16.54 12.79
N LEU A 320 -7.96 16.65 12.40
CA LEU A 320 -6.81 16.54 13.31
C LEU A 320 -5.98 17.82 13.43
N GLY A 321 -6.24 18.82 12.61
CA GLY A 321 -5.51 20.08 12.60
C GLY A 321 -4.04 19.95 12.21
N ILE A 322 -3.23 20.96 12.56
CA ILE A 322 -1.81 21.04 12.22
C ILE A 322 -1.00 19.88 12.85
N LEU A 323 -1.37 19.42 14.04
CA LEU A 323 -0.68 18.32 14.71
C LEU A 323 -0.86 17.01 13.96
N GLY A 324 -2.09 16.73 13.48
CA GLY A 324 -2.35 15.58 12.60
C GLY A 324 -1.64 15.70 11.25
N ALA A 325 -1.68 16.88 10.63
CA ALA A 325 -0.98 17.14 9.38
C ALA A 325 0.54 16.95 9.53
N PHE A 326 1.14 17.43 10.62
CA PHE A 326 2.55 17.22 10.92
C PHE A 326 2.89 15.74 11.12
N GLY A 327 2.07 15.00 11.89
CA GLY A 327 2.26 13.56 12.08
C GLY A 327 2.20 12.78 10.76
N LEU A 328 1.21 13.05 9.91
CA LEU A 328 1.09 12.42 8.59
C LEU A 328 2.27 12.81 7.68
N ALA A 329 2.64 14.10 7.62
CA ALA A 329 3.76 14.57 6.84
C ALA A 329 5.08 13.89 7.25
N ALA A 330 5.32 13.74 8.55
CA ALA A 330 6.50 13.04 9.07
C ALA A 330 6.54 11.57 8.63
N ILE A 331 5.41 10.85 8.70
CA ILE A 331 5.32 9.44 8.28
C ILE A 331 5.60 9.32 6.78
N VAL A 332 4.90 10.11 5.96
CA VAL A 332 5.00 10.03 4.50
C VAL A 332 6.39 10.43 4.01
N ALA A 333 6.92 11.55 4.51
CA ALA A 333 8.26 12.00 4.18
C ALA A 333 9.33 10.98 4.58
N ARG A 334 9.21 10.42 5.79
CA ARG A 334 10.13 9.40 6.27
C ARG A 334 10.08 8.12 5.42
N ALA A 335 8.89 7.72 5.00
CA ALA A 335 8.71 6.57 4.12
C ALA A 335 9.39 6.79 2.77
N PHE A 336 9.17 7.90 2.07
CA PHE A 336 9.87 8.23 0.82
C PHE A 336 11.40 8.25 1.00
N TYR A 337 11.87 8.87 2.08
CA TYR A 337 13.31 8.95 2.37
C TYR A 337 13.96 7.58 2.58
N ILE A 338 13.31 6.68 3.34
CA ILE A 338 13.81 5.32 3.60
C ILE A 338 13.76 4.50 2.32
N ILE A 339 12.66 4.55 1.58
CA ILE A 339 12.46 3.82 0.32
C ILE A 339 13.56 4.18 -0.68
N GLY A 340 13.89 5.46 -0.84
CA GLY A 340 14.97 5.91 -1.73
C GLY A 340 16.35 5.35 -1.39
N ARG A 341 16.53 4.79 -0.19
CA ARG A 341 17.77 4.15 0.30
C ARG A 341 17.75 2.62 0.26
N THR A 342 16.69 2.03 -0.23
CA THR A 342 16.59 0.59 -0.41
C THR A 342 17.41 0.11 -1.61
N ARG A 343 17.28 -1.17 -1.98
CA ARG A 343 18.00 -1.76 -3.11
C ARG A 343 17.74 -0.95 -4.39
N PRO A 344 18.78 -0.55 -5.16
CA PRO A 344 18.64 0.36 -6.31
C PRO A 344 17.64 -0.11 -7.36
N VAL A 345 17.54 -1.42 -7.59
CA VAL A 345 16.59 -1.99 -8.56
C VAL A 345 15.14 -1.92 -8.08
N LEU A 346 14.91 -2.02 -6.78
CA LEU A 346 13.56 -2.06 -6.20
C LEU A 346 13.03 -0.67 -5.83
N ALA A 347 13.93 0.22 -5.39
CA ALA A 347 13.55 1.55 -4.91
C ALA A 347 12.65 2.35 -5.87
N PRO A 348 12.87 2.37 -7.21
CA PRO A 348 12.00 3.07 -8.14
C PRO A 348 10.55 2.56 -8.12
N PHE A 349 10.33 1.24 -8.03
CA PHE A 349 8.99 0.64 -7.98
C PHE A 349 8.28 0.97 -6.66
N LEU A 350 8.99 0.93 -5.54
CA LEU A 350 8.47 1.34 -4.23
C LEU A 350 8.08 2.82 -4.21
N LEU A 351 8.93 3.70 -4.76
CA LEU A 351 8.64 5.14 -4.87
C LEU A 351 7.43 5.38 -5.78
N GLY A 352 7.35 4.68 -6.92
CA GLY A 352 6.21 4.76 -7.83
C GLY A 352 4.91 4.31 -7.17
N GLY A 353 4.91 3.17 -6.47
CA GLY A 353 3.74 2.66 -5.74
C GLY A 353 3.26 3.62 -4.65
N MET A 354 4.19 4.14 -3.86
CA MET A 354 3.86 5.11 -2.83
C MET A 354 3.33 6.44 -3.40
N ALA A 355 3.89 6.91 -4.51
CA ALA A 355 3.38 8.09 -5.21
C ALA A 355 1.97 7.85 -5.77
N THR A 356 1.72 6.67 -6.37
CA THR A 356 0.37 6.27 -6.82
C THR A 356 -0.62 6.30 -5.67
N GLY A 357 -0.30 5.64 -4.55
CA GLY A 357 -1.17 5.59 -3.37
C GLY A 357 -1.47 6.99 -2.80
N LEU A 358 -0.44 7.83 -2.67
CA LEU A 358 -0.62 9.21 -2.20
C LEU A 358 -1.50 10.03 -3.16
N THR A 359 -1.29 9.89 -4.47
CA THR A 359 -2.08 10.61 -5.48
C THR A 359 -3.55 10.22 -5.42
N ILE A 360 -3.87 8.92 -5.26
CA ILE A 360 -5.25 8.44 -5.09
C ILE A 360 -5.90 9.10 -3.85
N CYS A 361 -5.19 9.14 -2.73
CA CYS A 361 -5.69 9.74 -1.49
C CYS A 361 -5.88 11.27 -1.59
N VAL A 362 -5.04 11.94 -2.37
CA VAL A 362 -5.10 13.40 -2.55
C VAL A 362 -6.22 13.81 -3.50
N LEU A 363 -6.45 13.03 -4.58
CA LEU A 363 -7.41 13.38 -5.62
C LEU A 363 -8.84 12.90 -5.35
N GLY A 364 -9.04 11.94 -4.45
CA GLY A 364 -10.33 11.30 -4.30
C GLY A 364 -10.71 10.89 -2.87
N PRO A 365 -11.94 10.38 -2.72
CA PRO A 365 -12.52 9.98 -1.42
C PRO A 365 -11.99 8.64 -0.91
N ALA A 366 -10.97 8.05 -1.55
CA ALA A 366 -10.47 6.72 -1.17
C ALA A 366 -10.07 6.63 0.31
N ALA A 367 -9.49 7.71 0.86
CA ALA A 367 -9.09 7.76 2.26
C ALA A 367 -10.28 7.71 3.25
N GLU A 368 -11.49 8.04 2.80
CA GLU A 368 -12.72 7.89 3.59
C GLU A 368 -13.15 6.43 3.74
N GLN A 369 -12.66 5.56 2.90
CA GLN A 369 -13.10 4.17 2.84
C GLN A 369 -12.15 3.25 3.62
N LEU A 370 -12.68 2.47 4.56
CA LEU A 370 -11.89 1.50 5.32
C LEU A 370 -11.25 0.41 4.44
N TRP A 371 -11.94 0.01 3.36
CA TRP A 371 -11.39 -0.98 2.41
C TRP A 371 -10.11 -0.47 1.73
N TRP A 372 -9.99 0.84 1.53
CA TRP A 372 -8.77 1.44 1.00
C TRP A 372 -7.56 1.21 1.91
N LEU A 373 -7.74 1.43 3.22
CA LEU A 373 -6.68 1.16 4.21
C LEU A 373 -6.25 -0.31 4.18
N THR A 374 -7.20 -1.22 3.98
CA THR A 374 -6.91 -2.65 3.85
C THR A 374 -6.13 -2.97 2.58
N LEU A 375 -6.49 -2.38 1.43
CA LEU A 375 -5.76 -2.56 0.17
C LEU A 375 -4.34 -1.97 0.25
N ALA A 376 -4.20 -0.76 0.80
CA ALA A 376 -2.89 -0.15 1.05
C ALA A 376 -2.03 -1.01 2.01
N GLY A 377 -2.67 -1.62 3.00
CA GLY A 377 -2.03 -2.58 3.90
C GLY A 377 -1.55 -3.85 3.19
N LEU A 378 -2.37 -4.41 2.30
CA LEU A 378 -1.99 -5.56 1.46
C LEU A 378 -0.79 -5.21 0.56
N ASP A 379 -0.78 -4.01 -0.02
CA ASP A 379 0.34 -3.52 -0.83
C ASP A 379 1.62 -3.35 0.00
N ALA A 380 1.52 -2.83 1.21
CA ALA A 380 2.63 -2.74 2.15
C ALA A 380 3.20 -4.13 2.50
N ILE A 381 2.35 -5.13 2.74
CA ILE A 381 2.77 -6.52 2.97
C ILE A 381 3.44 -7.10 1.71
N ALA A 382 2.91 -6.80 0.51
CA ALA A 382 3.50 -7.22 -0.75
C ALA A 382 4.92 -6.66 -0.94
N PHE A 383 5.12 -5.38 -0.70
CA PHE A 383 6.44 -4.76 -0.74
C PHE A 383 7.39 -5.32 0.33
N ALA A 384 6.89 -5.54 1.55
CA ALA A 384 7.69 -6.18 2.61
C ALA A 384 8.13 -7.60 2.22
N LEU A 385 7.26 -8.36 1.54
CA LEU A 385 7.58 -9.68 1.00
C LEU A 385 8.69 -9.60 -0.06
N VAL A 386 8.59 -8.65 -1.00
CA VAL A 386 9.58 -8.44 -2.06
C VAL A 386 10.93 -8.00 -1.47
N LEU A 387 10.95 -7.13 -0.46
CA LEU A 387 12.16 -6.72 0.25
C LEU A 387 12.88 -7.89 0.93
N LYS A 388 12.12 -8.85 1.50
CA LYS A 388 12.65 -10.07 2.14
C LYS A 388 12.93 -11.21 1.15
N GLY A 389 12.65 -11.01 -0.14
CA GLY A 389 12.84 -12.01 -1.18
C GLY A 389 14.31 -12.34 -1.42
N GLN A 390 14.62 -13.64 -1.60
CA GLN A 390 15.92 -14.09 -2.04
C GLN A 390 15.94 -14.22 -3.55
N PHE A 391 16.69 -13.35 -4.20
CA PHE A 391 16.91 -13.39 -5.64
C PHE A 391 18.33 -13.89 -5.89
N ARG A 392 18.48 -15.06 -6.49
CA ARG A 392 19.76 -15.53 -7.00
C ARG A 392 20.11 -14.73 -8.26
N THR A 393 21.02 -13.78 -8.12
CA THR A 393 21.49 -12.95 -9.24
C THR A 393 22.61 -13.60 -10.06
N ARG A 394 23.25 -14.66 -9.55
CA ARG A 394 24.29 -15.41 -10.27
C ARG A 394 24.16 -16.90 -10.00
N ARG A 395 24.20 -17.73 -11.04
CA ARG A 395 24.56 -19.15 -10.89
C ARG A 395 25.98 -19.19 -10.33
N PRO A 396 26.27 -20.01 -9.31
CA PRO A 396 27.66 -20.29 -8.96
C PRO A 396 28.37 -20.69 -10.26
N ARG A 397 29.40 -19.96 -10.67
CA ARG A 397 30.34 -20.51 -11.64
C ARG A 397 30.91 -21.75 -10.98
N VAL A 398 30.62 -22.91 -11.53
CA VAL A 398 31.42 -24.10 -11.32
C VAL A 398 32.75 -23.74 -11.97
N GLU A 399 33.75 -23.38 -11.18
CA GLU A 399 35.10 -23.34 -11.67
C GLU A 399 35.39 -24.76 -12.10
N PRO A 400 35.76 -24.98 -13.39
CA PRO A 400 36.22 -26.29 -13.82
C PRO A 400 37.46 -26.58 -13.00
N ASN A 401 37.37 -27.59 -12.12
CA ASN A 401 38.53 -28.06 -11.38
C ASN A 401 39.45 -28.78 -12.39
N TRP A 402 40.33 -28.03 -13.05
CA TRP A 402 41.33 -28.56 -13.97
C TRP A 402 42.55 -29.17 -13.22
N ASP A 403 42.44 -29.46 -11.93
CA ASP A 403 43.36 -30.32 -11.24
C ASP A 403 43.20 -31.80 -11.73
N MET A 404 43.46 -31.98 -13.02
CA MET A 404 43.83 -33.30 -13.51
C MET A 404 45.20 -33.60 -12.94
N GLY A 405 45.20 -34.47 -11.94
CA GLY A 405 46.33 -34.92 -11.15
C GLY A 405 47.61 -35.04 -11.97
N ARG A 406 48.68 -34.41 -11.49
CA ARG A 406 50.04 -34.83 -11.77
C ARG A 406 50.18 -36.28 -11.32
N ILE A 407 50.06 -37.20 -12.26
CA ILE A 407 50.50 -38.56 -12.09
C ILE A 407 52.02 -38.48 -11.92
N VAL A 408 52.48 -38.54 -10.68
CA VAL A 408 53.89 -38.78 -10.40
C VAL A 408 54.12 -40.28 -10.62
N VAL A 409 54.63 -40.64 -11.80
CA VAL A 409 55.23 -41.96 -12.05
C VAL A 409 56.58 -41.96 -11.35
N ARG A 410 56.72 -42.79 -10.32
CA ARG A 410 57.99 -43.30 -9.84
C ARG A 410 58.07 -44.78 -10.13
#